data_e2b135254da5e11a2dc480d3e7af3156
#
_entry.id   e2b135254da5e11a2dc480d3e7af3156
#
_cell.length_a   1.000
_cell.length_b   1.000
_cell.length_c   1.000
_cell.angle_alpha   90.00
_cell.angle_beta   90.00
_cell.angle_gamma   90.00
#
_symmetry.space_group_name_H-M   'P 1'
#
loop_
_entity.id
_entity.type
_entity.pdbx_description
1 polymer ?
#
loop_
_entity_poly.entity_id
_entity_poly.type
_entity_poly.pdbx_seq_one_letter_code
_entity_poly.pdbx_strand_id
1 'polypeptide(L)'
;TQKKEYFEAITKKKITSLAFEFIKDSDGSYPAVKSLSEIAGTASVLIAAELMINNNDGKGLLFGNITGVPPTEVVILGAGTVAEYAVRTALSLGANVKVFDNSITKLRRLQNTLNQRIFTSTIHDKALLKAIRRCDVAIGALRGKNRTPIVVTETMVEHMKKGAVIVDVSIDTGGCFETSEITTHENPTFIKSNVIHYCVPNIPSRYSKTASI
;
A
#
# COMPACT_ATOMS: atom_id res chain seq x y z
N THR A 1 -13.12 -5.17 15.91
CA THR A 1 -13.73 -3.89 16.28
C THR A 1 -13.11 -3.36 17.57
N GLN A 2 -12.93 -2.06 17.69
CA GLN A 2 -12.39 -1.39 18.89
C GLN A 2 -13.47 -0.66 19.70
N LYS A 3 -14.76 -0.87 19.35
CA LYS A 3 -15.88 -0.22 20.04
C LYS A 3 -16.23 -0.97 21.31
N LYS A 4 -16.09 -0.31 22.47
CA LYS A 4 -16.39 -0.85 23.79
C LYS A 4 -17.81 -1.41 23.88
N GLU A 5 -18.80 -0.67 23.38
CA GLU A 5 -20.22 -1.06 23.36
C GLU A 5 -20.45 -2.41 22.64
N TYR A 6 -19.69 -2.69 21.57
CA TYR A 6 -19.78 -3.96 20.86
C TYR A 6 -19.29 -5.12 21.74
N PHE A 7 -18.17 -4.94 22.46
CA PHE A 7 -17.67 -5.96 23.39
C PHE A 7 -18.62 -6.21 24.56
N GLU A 8 -19.22 -5.15 25.12
CA GLU A 8 -20.23 -5.27 26.17
C GLU A 8 -21.46 -6.06 25.69
N ALA A 9 -21.92 -5.78 24.46
CA ALA A 9 -23.04 -6.49 23.84
C ALA A 9 -22.75 -7.99 23.64
N ILE A 10 -21.58 -8.34 23.13
CA ILE A 10 -21.13 -9.73 22.93
C ILE A 10 -21.05 -10.44 24.28
N THR A 11 -20.42 -9.81 25.26
CA THR A 11 -20.24 -10.37 26.63
C THR A 11 -21.60 -10.62 27.30
N LYS A 12 -22.50 -9.65 27.24
CA LYS A 12 -23.87 -9.78 27.82
C LYS A 12 -24.65 -10.94 27.20
N LYS A 13 -24.45 -11.17 25.90
CA LYS A 13 -25.13 -12.26 25.18
C LYS A 13 -24.38 -13.59 25.25
N LYS A 14 -23.23 -13.67 25.94
CA LYS A 14 -22.37 -14.86 26.05
C LYS A 14 -22.01 -15.46 24.68
N ILE A 15 -21.74 -14.61 23.68
CA ILE A 15 -21.41 -15.03 22.33
C ILE A 15 -19.92 -15.43 22.27
N THR A 16 -19.65 -16.61 21.71
CA THR A 16 -18.26 -16.97 21.29
C THR A 16 -17.92 -16.24 20.02
N SER A 17 -16.87 -15.41 20.05
CA SER A 17 -16.40 -14.62 18.91
C SER A 17 -14.99 -15.05 18.55
N LEU A 18 -14.77 -15.32 17.27
CA LEU A 18 -13.45 -15.66 16.70
C LEU A 18 -13.00 -14.54 15.76
N ALA A 19 -11.86 -13.94 16.06
CA ALA A 19 -11.22 -12.96 15.19
C ALA A 19 -10.26 -13.69 14.23
N PHE A 20 -10.65 -13.82 12.97
CA PHE A 20 -9.88 -14.56 11.96
C PHE A 20 -8.47 -13.99 11.73
N GLU A 21 -8.28 -12.71 11.98
CA GLU A 21 -6.99 -12.03 11.87
C GLU A 21 -5.94 -12.50 12.91
N PHE A 22 -6.36 -13.22 13.94
CA PHE A 22 -5.49 -13.82 14.96
C PHE A 22 -5.33 -15.34 14.81
N ILE A 23 -6.01 -15.96 13.85
CA ILE A 23 -5.84 -17.38 13.57
C ILE A 23 -4.45 -17.61 12.98
N LYS A 24 -3.68 -18.47 13.64
CA LYS A 24 -2.33 -18.86 13.20
C LYS A 24 -2.35 -20.28 12.66
N ASP A 25 -1.56 -20.49 11.64
CA ASP A 25 -1.20 -21.83 11.17
C ASP A 25 -0.09 -22.45 12.03
N SER A 26 0.22 -23.72 11.81
CA SER A 26 1.25 -24.49 12.53
C SER A 26 2.65 -23.88 12.45
N ASP A 27 2.96 -23.14 11.37
CA ASP A 27 4.22 -22.42 11.17
C ASP A 27 4.22 -21.02 11.81
N GLY A 28 3.13 -20.63 12.51
CA GLY A 28 2.93 -19.33 13.14
C GLY A 28 2.51 -18.21 12.18
N SER A 29 2.26 -18.52 10.90
CA SER A 29 1.74 -17.57 9.93
C SER A 29 0.26 -17.27 10.17
N TYR A 30 -0.23 -16.18 9.57
CA TYR A 30 -1.63 -15.75 9.63
C TYR A 30 -2.27 -15.95 8.26
N PRO A 31 -2.81 -17.13 7.94
CA PRO A 31 -3.21 -17.48 6.57
C PRO A 31 -4.26 -16.52 5.99
N ALA A 32 -5.32 -16.21 6.73
CA ALA A 32 -6.36 -15.29 6.28
C ALA A 32 -5.81 -13.87 6.01
N VAL A 33 -5.00 -13.34 6.94
CA VAL A 33 -4.38 -12.01 6.78
C VAL A 33 -3.40 -12.00 5.60
N LYS A 34 -2.68 -13.11 5.39
CA LYS A 34 -1.72 -13.23 4.28
C LYS A 34 -2.44 -13.14 2.93
N SER A 35 -3.51 -13.92 2.74
CA SER A 35 -4.30 -13.89 1.49
C SER A 35 -4.90 -12.51 1.22
N LEU A 36 -5.49 -11.87 2.23
CA LEU A 36 -6.01 -10.51 2.10
C LEU A 36 -4.89 -9.49 1.79
N SER A 37 -3.69 -9.69 2.35
CA SER A 37 -2.54 -8.83 2.06
C SER A 37 -2.04 -8.99 0.61
N GLU A 38 -2.13 -10.18 0.03
CA GLU A 38 -1.81 -10.46 -1.36
C GLU A 38 -2.76 -9.72 -2.31
N ILE A 39 -4.07 -9.80 -2.00
CA ILE A 39 -5.10 -9.05 -2.74
C ILE A 39 -4.85 -7.54 -2.63
N ALA A 40 -4.62 -7.02 -1.43
CA ALA A 40 -4.38 -5.60 -1.20
C ALA A 40 -3.14 -5.09 -1.97
N GLY A 41 -2.06 -5.86 -1.99
CA GLY A 41 -0.84 -5.53 -2.73
C GLY A 41 -1.09 -5.43 -4.24
N THR A 42 -1.71 -6.45 -4.82
CA THR A 42 -2.06 -6.45 -6.25
C THR A 42 -3.02 -5.30 -6.58
N ALA A 43 -4.08 -5.16 -5.80
CA ALA A 43 -5.10 -4.14 -6.00
C ALA A 43 -4.55 -2.71 -5.91
N SER A 44 -3.58 -2.45 -5.02
CA SER A 44 -2.99 -1.11 -4.86
C SER A 44 -2.36 -0.58 -6.15
N VAL A 45 -1.75 -1.47 -6.94
CA VAL A 45 -1.15 -1.11 -8.24
C VAL A 45 -2.24 -0.87 -9.29
N LEU A 46 -3.27 -1.72 -9.34
CA LEU A 46 -4.39 -1.55 -10.28
C LEU A 46 -5.17 -0.27 -10.01
N ILE A 47 -5.39 0.06 -8.73
CA ILE A 47 -5.99 1.32 -8.30
C ILE A 47 -5.13 2.51 -8.74
N ALA A 48 -3.81 2.45 -8.52
CA ALA A 48 -2.91 3.50 -8.96
C ALA A 48 -2.96 3.69 -10.48
N ALA A 49 -2.98 2.60 -11.25
CA ALA A 49 -3.09 2.64 -12.71
C ALA A 49 -4.39 3.31 -13.17
N GLU A 50 -5.52 3.00 -12.52
CA GLU A 50 -6.82 3.62 -12.78
C GLU A 50 -6.81 5.14 -12.48
N LEU A 51 -6.13 5.55 -11.40
CA LEU A 51 -6.07 6.96 -10.99
C LEU A 51 -5.08 7.82 -11.80
N MET A 52 -4.18 7.20 -12.56
CA MET A 52 -3.23 7.93 -13.42
C MET A 52 -3.84 8.42 -14.73
N ILE A 53 -5.03 7.94 -15.12
CA ILE A 53 -5.71 8.34 -16.36
C ILE A 53 -6.29 9.76 -16.28
N ASN A 54 -6.61 10.37 -17.42
CA ASN A 54 -7.12 11.75 -17.49
C ASN A 54 -8.43 12.00 -16.71
N ASN A 55 -9.26 10.97 -16.54
CA ASN A 55 -10.60 11.14 -15.97
C ASN A 55 -10.64 11.38 -14.45
N ASN A 56 -9.52 11.19 -13.75
CA ASN A 56 -9.44 11.26 -12.28
C ASN A 56 -8.40 12.28 -11.80
N ASP A 57 -8.26 13.41 -12.48
CA ASP A 57 -7.21 14.42 -12.21
C ASP A 57 -5.77 13.87 -12.33
N GLY A 58 -5.63 12.68 -12.89
CA GLY A 58 -4.36 12.04 -13.17
C GLY A 58 -3.62 12.71 -14.33
N LYS A 59 -2.39 12.28 -14.55
CA LYS A 59 -1.50 12.84 -15.57
C LYS A 59 -1.81 12.38 -17.00
N GLY A 60 -2.76 11.48 -17.20
CA GLY A 60 -2.97 10.81 -18.49
C GLY A 60 -1.84 9.86 -18.87
N LEU A 61 -1.18 9.26 -17.88
CA LEU A 61 -0.11 8.29 -18.09
C LEU A 61 -0.66 6.87 -18.04
N LEU A 62 -0.26 6.05 -19.00
CA LEU A 62 -0.44 4.61 -18.90
C LEU A 62 0.56 4.04 -17.90
N PHE A 63 0.07 3.26 -16.95
CA PHE A 63 0.94 2.57 -16.00
C PHE A 63 1.75 1.48 -16.70
N GLY A 64 3.06 1.48 -16.53
CA GLY A 64 3.93 0.44 -17.07
C GLY A 64 5.06 0.98 -17.94
N ASN A 65 5.37 0.27 -19.02
CA ASN A 65 6.44 0.60 -19.96
C ASN A 65 5.94 0.50 -21.41
N ILE A 66 6.10 1.58 -22.15
CA ILE A 66 5.81 1.65 -23.59
C ILE A 66 7.10 2.04 -24.32
N THR A 67 7.39 1.41 -25.45
CA THR A 67 8.58 1.69 -26.23
C THR A 67 8.69 3.18 -26.58
N GLY A 68 9.81 3.78 -26.22
CA GLY A 68 10.06 5.20 -26.44
C GLY A 68 9.51 6.15 -25.37
N VAL A 69 8.81 5.62 -24.35
CA VAL A 69 8.29 6.38 -23.20
C VAL A 69 8.97 5.88 -21.92
N PRO A 70 9.45 6.78 -21.04
CA PRO A 70 10.01 6.35 -19.75
C PRO A 70 8.99 5.53 -18.95
N PRO A 71 9.40 4.42 -18.28
CA PRO A 71 8.50 3.61 -17.49
C PRO A 71 7.96 4.37 -16.29
N THR A 72 6.79 3.95 -15.81
CA THR A 72 6.21 4.47 -14.56
C THR A 72 7.18 4.24 -13.39
N GLU A 73 7.50 5.30 -12.66
CA GLU A 73 8.34 5.24 -11.46
C GLU A 73 7.48 5.00 -10.22
N VAL A 74 7.67 3.85 -9.58
CA VAL A 74 6.88 3.42 -8.40
C VAL A 74 7.78 3.34 -7.18
N VAL A 75 7.36 3.97 -6.08
CA VAL A 75 7.96 3.83 -4.74
C VAL A 75 7.03 3.01 -3.87
N ILE A 76 7.56 1.97 -3.22
CA ILE A 76 6.82 1.12 -2.29
C ILE A 76 7.48 1.20 -0.92
N LEU A 77 6.69 1.57 0.09
CA LEU A 77 7.11 1.71 1.48
C LEU A 77 6.72 0.46 2.26
N GLY A 78 7.69 -0.37 2.60
CA GLY A 78 7.50 -1.67 3.23
C GLY A 78 8.05 -2.82 2.37
N ALA A 79 8.37 -3.95 3.01
CA ALA A 79 8.81 -5.19 2.37
C ALA A 79 8.09 -6.42 2.96
N GLY A 80 6.82 -6.23 3.36
CA GLY A 80 5.89 -7.28 3.80
C GLY A 80 5.17 -7.93 2.62
N THR A 81 4.12 -8.73 2.92
CA THR A 81 3.32 -9.43 1.90
C THR A 81 2.62 -8.45 0.95
N VAL A 82 2.01 -7.37 1.47
CA VAL A 82 1.40 -6.32 0.63
C VAL A 82 2.41 -5.76 -0.36
N ALA A 83 3.60 -5.38 0.14
CA ALA A 83 4.66 -4.82 -0.71
C ALA A 83 5.16 -5.82 -1.75
N GLU A 84 5.31 -7.09 -1.38
CA GLU A 84 5.74 -8.15 -2.31
C GLU A 84 4.79 -8.26 -3.51
N TYR A 85 3.49 -8.33 -3.26
CA TYR A 85 2.50 -8.45 -4.33
C TYR A 85 2.34 -7.15 -5.13
N ALA A 86 2.47 -5.99 -4.49
CA ALA A 86 2.54 -4.71 -5.19
C ALA A 86 3.76 -4.63 -6.12
N VAL A 87 4.94 -5.07 -5.65
CA VAL A 87 6.16 -5.13 -6.47
C VAL A 87 5.98 -6.07 -7.65
N ARG A 88 5.49 -7.31 -7.42
CA ARG A 88 5.25 -8.28 -8.50
C ARG A 88 4.34 -7.72 -9.57
N THR A 89 3.22 -7.12 -9.17
CA THR A 89 2.25 -6.54 -10.09
C THR A 89 2.84 -5.36 -10.87
N ALA A 90 3.50 -4.43 -10.20
CA ALA A 90 4.10 -3.27 -10.84
C ALA A 90 5.19 -3.67 -11.85
N LEU A 91 6.05 -4.63 -11.49
CA LEU A 91 7.08 -5.16 -12.39
C LEU A 91 6.49 -5.91 -13.58
N SER A 92 5.42 -6.69 -13.38
CA SER A 92 4.73 -7.39 -14.48
C SER A 92 4.11 -6.44 -15.49
N LEU A 93 3.74 -5.24 -15.06
CA LEU A 93 3.27 -4.16 -15.94
C LEU A 93 4.42 -3.35 -16.54
N GLY A 94 5.67 -3.63 -16.18
CA GLY A 94 6.86 -2.97 -16.73
C GLY A 94 7.28 -1.69 -16.00
N ALA A 95 6.77 -1.41 -14.80
CA ALA A 95 7.16 -0.24 -14.03
C ALA A 95 8.57 -0.37 -13.44
N ASN A 96 9.21 0.77 -13.17
CA ASN A 96 10.47 0.85 -12.43
C ASN A 96 10.18 0.98 -10.93
N VAL A 97 10.56 -0.02 -10.14
CA VAL A 97 10.15 -0.12 -8.73
C VAL A 97 11.32 0.13 -7.78
N LYS A 98 11.07 0.94 -6.75
CA LYS A 98 11.98 1.18 -5.62
C LYS A 98 11.27 0.85 -4.32
N VAL A 99 11.90 0.01 -3.49
CA VAL A 99 11.34 -0.45 -2.21
C VAL A 99 12.17 0.09 -1.05
N PHE A 100 11.47 0.59 -0.02
CA PHE A 100 12.07 1.09 1.21
C PHE A 100 11.47 0.37 2.43
N ASP A 101 12.34 -0.22 3.26
CA ASP A 101 11.95 -0.83 4.56
C ASP A 101 13.16 -0.81 5.51
N ASN A 102 12.95 -0.57 6.79
CA ASN A 102 14.05 -0.57 7.77
C ASN A 102 14.56 -1.99 8.12
N SER A 103 13.83 -3.04 7.73
CA SER A 103 14.26 -4.42 7.96
C SER A 103 15.04 -4.97 6.76
N ILE A 104 16.37 -5.02 6.90
CA ILE A 104 17.25 -5.64 5.89
C ILE A 104 16.86 -7.10 5.61
N THR A 105 16.41 -7.83 6.64
CA THR A 105 15.93 -9.21 6.49
C THR A 105 14.72 -9.31 5.56
N LYS A 106 13.74 -8.40 5.71
CA LYS A 106 12.57 -8.35 4.80
C LYS A 106 12.98 -7.96 3.38
N LEU A 107 13.86 -6.96 3.23
CA LEU A 107 14.36 -6.55 1.91
C LEU A 107 15.10 -7.70 1.21
N ARG A 108 15.95 -8.46 1.94
CA ARG A 108 16.65 -9.63 1.41
C ARG A 108 15.69 -10.74 1.01
N ARG A 109 14.70 -11.04 1.86
CA ARG A 109 13.64 -12.01 1.54
C ARG A 109 12.92 -11.61 0.25
N LEU A 110 12.48 -10.35 0.15
CA LEU A 110 11.79 -9.83 -1.03
C LEU A 110 12.64 -9.99 -2.30
N GLN A 111 13.91 -9.61 -2.28
CA GLN A 111 14.84 -9.80 -3.40
C GLN A 111 14.93 -11.26 -3.84
N ASN A 112 15.05 -12.19 -2.88
CA ASN A 112 15.16 -13.63 -3.17
C ASN A 112 13.88 -14.20 -3.79
N THR A 113 12.70 -13.63 -3.43
CA THR A 113 11.40 -14.10 -3.89
C THR A 113 11.05 -13.63 -5.30
N LEU A 114 11.63 -12.50 -5.75
CA LEU A 114 11.26 -11.85 -7.01
C LEU A 114 11.96 -12.40 -8.26
N ASN A 115 12.98 -13.24 -8.11
CA ASN A 115 13.83 -13.74 -9.20
C ASN A 115 14.46 -12.65 -10.10
N GLN A 116 14.42 -11.39 -9.69
CA GLN A 116 15.03 -10.27 -10.38
C GLN A 116 15.49 -9.19 -9.39
N ARG A 117 16.51 -8.44 -9.77
CA ARG A 117 17.02 -7.36 -8.92
C ARG A 117 16.15 -6.12 -9.06
N ILE A 118 15.77 -5.56 -7.92
CA ILE A 118 15.10 -4.27 -7.81
C ILE A 118 15.92 -3.34 -6.92
N PHE A 119 15.65 -2.05 -7.00
CA PHE A 119 16.22 -1.09 -6.05
C PHE A 119 15.60 -1.31 -4.67
N THR A 120 16.42 -1.58 -3.67
CA THR A 120 16.02 -1.64 -2.26
C THR A 120 16.89 -0.73 -1.41
N SER A 121 16.31 -0.07 -0.41
CA SER A 121 17.04 0.77 0.54
C SER A 121 16.37 0.72 1.91
N THR A 122 17.15 0.96 2.95
CA THR A 122 16.59 1.38 4.24
C THR A 122 16.01 2.79 4.12
N ILE A 123 15.07 3.12 5.01
CA ILE A 123 14.41 4.42 5.00
C ILE A 123 15.39 5.47 5.55
N HIS A 124 15.91 6.29 4.67
CA HIS A 124 16.75 7.46 4.96
C HIS A 124 16.18 8.68 4.24
N ASP A 125 16.01 9.78 4.93
CA ASP A 125 15.35 10.99 4.44
C ASP A 125 15.83 11.44 3.05
N LYS A 126 17.15 11.53 2.85
CA LYS A 126 17.72 11.97 1.57
C LYS A 126 17.39 11.01 0.42
N ALA A 127 17.50 9.69 0.65
CA ALA A 127 17.25 8.69 -0.38
C ALA A 127 15.74 8.59 -0.68
N LEU A 128 14.91 8.62 0.36
CA LEU A 128 13.47 8.59 0.26
C LEU A 128 12.94 9.84 -0.45
N LEU A 129 13.32 11.03 -0.03
CA LEU A 129 12.92 12.30 -0.68
C LEU A 129 13.28 12.30 -2.17
N LYS A 130 14.50 11.86 -2.52
CA LYS A 130 14.91 11.76 -3.94
C LYS A 130 14.01 10.80 -4.74
N ALA A 131 13.58 9.70 -4.14
CA ALA A 131 12.70 8.74 -4.78
C ALA A 131 11.26 9.30 -4.92
N ILE A 132 10.70 9.88 -3.84
CA ILE A 132 9.37 10.48 -3.77
C ILE A 132 9.22 11.63 -4.80
N ARG A 133 10.21 12.51 -4.92
CA ARG A 133 10.20 13.60 -5.92
C ARG A 133 10.10 13.12 -7.36
N ARG A 134 10.54 11.89 -7.65
CA ARG A 134 10.64 11.35 -9.02
C ARG A 134 9.55 10.34 -9.34
N CYS A 135 8.85 9.83 -8.34
CA CYS A 135 7.84 8.80 -8.56
C CYS A 135 6.56 9.38 -9.19
N ASP A 136 5.87 8.51 -9.90
CA ASP A 136 4.53 8.74 -10.40
C ASP A 136 3.50 8.13 -9.44
N VAL A 137 3.89 7.05 -8.74
CA VAL A 137 3.08 6.34 -7.77
C VAL A 137 3.89 6.06 -6.51
N ALA A 138 3.28 6.30 -5.34
CA ALA A 138 3.81 5.88 -4.05
C ALA A 138 2.79 4.98 -3.34
N ILE A 139 3.23 3.77 -2.90
CA ILE A 139 2.36 2.79 -2.24
C ILE A 139 2.83 2.62 -0.79
N GLY A 140 1.95 2.89 0.17
CA GLY A 140 2.16 2.67 1.59
C GLY A 140 1.81 1.24 1.98
N ALA A 141 2.80 0.44 2.38
CA ALA A 141 2.64 -0.96 2.79
C ALA A 141 3.44 -1.28 4.06
N LEU A 142 3.72 -0.27 4.87
CA LEU A 142 4.35 -0.42 6.18
C LEU A 142 3.33 -0.91 7.23
N ARG A 143 3.82 -1.63 8.22
CA ARG A 143 3.05 -2.03 9.39
C ARG A 143 3.88 -1.81 10.66
N GLY A 144 3.30 -1.08 11.60
CA GLY A 144 3.83 -0.92 12.96
C GLY A 144 3.25 -1.95 13.94
N LYS A 145 3.77 -1.99 15.16
CA LYS A 145 3.22 -2.85 16.23
C LYS A 145 1.80 -2.40 16.65
N ASN A 146 1.62 -1.11 16.88
CA ASN A 146 0.34 -0.50 17.28
C ASN A 146 -0.20 0.44 16.20
N ARG A 147 0.66 1.31 15.67
CA ARG A 147 0.38 2.27 14.62
C ARG A 147 1.49 2.21 13.57
N THR A 148 1.12 2.41 12.32
CA THR A 148 2.09 2.57 11.23
C THR A 148 2.90 3.85 11.46
N PRO A 149 4.24 3.80 11.35
CA PRO A 149 5.04 5.01 11.45
C PRO A 149 4.84 5.89 10.21
N ILE A 150 4.71 7.19 10.41
CA ILE A 150 4.77 8.18 9.33
C ILE A 150 6.23 8.26 8.88
N VAL A 151 6.47 8.02 7.59
CA VAL A 151 7.81 8.05 6.98
C VAL A 151 7.90 9.03 5.81
N VAL A 152 6.77 9.45 5.25
CA VAL A 152 6.68 10.50 4.24
C VAL A 152 5.95 11.69 4.84
N THR A 153 6.67 12.78 5.04
CA THR A 153 6.12 14.01 5.60
C THR A 153 5.31 14.80 4.56
N GLU A 154 4.47 15.72 5.00
CA GLU A 154 3.74 16.62 4.12
C GLU A 154 4.68 17.39 3.19
N THR A 155 5.81 17.87 3.69
CA THR A 155 6.83 18.54 2.88
C THR A 155 7.42 17.64 1.80
N MET A 156 7.55 16.33 2.02
CA MET A 156 7.96 15.40 0.98
C MET A 156 6.89 15.22 -0.08
N VAL A 157 5.61 15.20 0.30
CA VAL A 157 4.47 15.11 -0.62
C VAL A 157 4.38 16.36 -1.51
N GLU A 158 4.61 17.54 -0.97
CA GLU A 158 4.66 18.81 -1.73
C GLU A 158 5.71 18.79 -2.86
N HIS A 159 6.74 17.96 -2.72
CA HIS A 159 7.78 17.79 -3.72
C HIS A 159 7.47 16.69 -4.76
N MET A 160 6.35 15.98 -4.65
CA MET A 160 5.93 14.99 -5.65
C MET A 160 5.54 15.66 -6.97
N LYS A 161 5.54 14.89 -8.02
CA LYS A 161 5.05 15.36 -9.32
C LYS A 161 3.55 15.67 -9.22
N LYS A 162 3.12 16.78 -9.84
CA LYS A 162 1.68 17.09 -9.96
C LYS A 162 0.94 15.91 -10.61
N GLY A 163 -0.20 15.52 -10.04
CA GLY A 163 -1.00 14.37 -10.48
C GLY A 163 -0.33 13.02 -10.20
N ALA A 164 0.68 12.96 -9.34
CA ALA A 164 1.17 11.70 -8.80
C ALA A 164 0.11 11.06 -7.90
N VAL A 165 0.19 9.74 -7.72
CA VAL A 165 -0.80 8.98 -6.96
C VAL A 165 -0.16 8.39 -5.71
N ILE A 166 -0.79 8.58 -4.57
CA ILE A 166 -0.51 7.87 -3.32
C ILE A 166 -1.63 6.86 -3.09
N VAL A 167 -1.26 5.58 -2.88
CA VAL A 167 -2.18 4.54 -2.39
C VAL A 167 -1.66 4.08 -1.03
N ASP A 168 -2.30 4.53 0.05
CA ASP A 168 -1.88 4.17 1.40
C ASP A 168 -2.64 2.96 1.93
N VAL A 169 -2.11 1.75 1.65
CA VAL A 169 -2.67 0.48 2.17
C VAL A 169 -2.48 0.38 3.69
N SER A 170 -1.56 1.17 4.26
CA SER A 170 -1.30 1.21 5.71
C SER A 170 -2.35 2.00 6.49
N ILE A 171 -3.34 2.59 5.81
CA ILE A 171 -4.34 3.48 6.41
C ILE A 171 -5.14 2.80 7.54
N ASP A 172 -5.38 1.50 7.45
CA ASP A 172 -6.06 0.71 8.49
C ASP A 172 -5.41 0.83 9.88
N THR A 173 -4.11 1.12 9.90
CA THR A 173 -3.30 1.28 11.11
C THR A 173 -2.69 2.67 11.22
N GLY A 174 -3.29 3.67 10.56
CA GLY A 174 -2.98 5.08 10.71
C GLY A 174 -2.17 5.71 9.58
N GLY A 175 -1.87 4.96 8.51
CA GLY A 175 -1.15 5.47 7.34
C GLY A 175 0.35 5.70 7.55
N CYS A 176 1.11 5.71 6.47
CA CYS A 176 2.55 6.02 6.51
C CYS A 176 2.93 7.34 5.81
N PHE A 177 1.95 8.03 5.23
CA PHE A 177 2.08 9.40 4.75
C PHE A 177 1.40 10.34 5.74
N GLU A 178 2.03 11.46 6.07
CA GLU A 178 1.48 12.47 6.97
C GLU A 178 0.19 13.09 6.43
N THR A 179 0.05 13.13 5.11
CA THR A 179 -1.09 13.67 4.38
C THR A 179 -2.25 12.68 4.21
N SER A 180 -2.11 11.41 4.64
CA SER A 180 -3.16 10.40 4.47
C SER A 180 -4.36 10.68 5.38
N GLU A 181 -5.55 10.69 4.80
CA GLU A 181 -6.84 10.80 5.49
C GLU A 181 -7.74 9.65 5.06
N ILE A 182 -8.48 9.04 5.99
CA ILE A 182 -9.36 7.91 5.68
C ILE A 182 -10.43 8.34 4.68
N THR A 183 -10.53 7.59 3.57
CA THR A 183 -11.56 7.75 2.55
C THR A 183 -12.51 6.55 2.53
N THR A 184 -13.54 6.56 1.69
CA THR A 184 -14.54 5.49 1.57
C THR A 184 -14.60 4.96 0.14
N HIS A 185 -15.25 3.82 -0.07
CA HIS A 185 -15.45 3.31 -1.44
C HIS A 185 -16.33 4.21 -2.31
N GLU A 186 -17.21 5.01 -1.71
CA GLU A 186 -18.06 5.98 -2.43
C GLU A 186 -17.28 7.23 -2.84
N ASN A 187 -16.39 7.71 -1.96
CA ASN A 187 -15.51 8.84 -2.19
C ASN A 187 -14.07 8.41 -1.94
N PRO A 188 -13.45 7.68 -2.89
CA PRO A 188 -12.21 6.93 -2.63
C PRO A 188 -10.96 7.79 -2.64
N THR A 189 -11.01 9.00 -3.19
CA THR A 189 -9.85 9.86 -3.39
C THR A 189 -10.07 11.27 -2.92
N PHE A 190 -8.98 11.95 -2.60
CA PHE A 190 -8.90 13.40 -2.44
C PHE A 190 -7.56 13.90 -2.99
N ILE A 191 -7.49 15.21 -3.24
CA ILE A 191 -6.27 15.86 -3.73
C ILE A 191 -5.69 16.73 -2.63
N LYS A 192 -4.40 16.53 -2.32
CA LYS A 192 -3.62 17.39 -1.45
C LYS A 192 -2.25 17.62 -2.07
N SER A 193 -1.78 18.87 -2.07
CA SER A 193 -0.50 19.26 -2.71
C SER A 193 -0.39 18.83 -4.19
N ASN A 194 -1.50 18.88 -4.93
CA ASN A 194 -1.61 18.38 -6.32
C ASN A 194 -1.30 16.89 -6.50
N VAL A 195 -1.38 16.09 -5.44
CA VAL A 195 -1.20 14.64 -5.43
C VAL A 195 -2.52 13.98 -5.10
N ILE A 196 -2.88 12.93 -5.85
CA ILE A 196 -4.10 12.15 -5.65
C ILE A 196 -3.84 11.15 -4.54
N HIS A 197 -4.66 11.14 -3.51
CA HIS A 197 -4.59 10.21 -2.39
C HIS A 197 -5.74 9.23 -2.45
N TYR A 198 -5.44 7.93 -2.39
CA TYR A 198 -6.37 6.84 -2.17
C TYR A 198 -6.06 6.19 -0.83
N CYS A 199 -6.96 6.33 0.13
CA CYS A 199 -6.78 5.91 1.52
C CYS A 199 -8.02 5.16 2.05
N VAL A 200 -8.59 4.28 1.21
CA VAL A 200 -9.75 3.47 1.60
C VAL A 200 -9.28 2.28 2.43
N PRO A 201 -9.78 2.12 3.68
CA PRO A 201 -9.47 0.95 4.50
C PRO A 201 -10.00 -0.33 3.86
N ASN A 202 -9.34 -1.47 4.20
CA ASN A 202 -9.79 -2.79 3.78
C ASN A 202 -9.97 -2.91 2.24
N ILE A 203 -8.96 -2.52 1.48
CA ILE A 203 -8.93 -2.63 0.00
C ILE A 203 -9.46 -3.98 -0.52
N PRO A 204 -9.19 -5.15 0.11
CA PRO A 204 -9.72 -6.44 -0.34
C PRO A 204 -11.24 -6.50 -0.46
N SER A 205 -11.99 -5.70 0.30
CA SER A 205 -13.46 -5.65 0.22
C SER A 205 -13.98 -5.19 -1.15
N ARG A 206 -13.18 -4.45 -1.91
CA ARG A 206 -13.46 -4.09 -3.32
C ARG A 206 -13.52 -5.31 -4.24
N TYR A 207 -12.90 -6.42 -3.83
CA TYR A 207 -12.78 -7.67 -4.57
C TYR A 207 -13.42 -8.82 -3.78
N SER A 208 -14.64 -8.61 -3.30
CA SER A 208 -15.35 -9.48 -2.35
C SER A 208 -15.40 -10.95 -2.77
N LYS A 209 -15.62 -11.24 -4.06
CA LYS A 209 -15.62 -12.62 -4.57
C LYS A 209 -14.26 -13.29 -4.37
N THR A 210 -13.16 -12.61 -4.72
CA THR A 210 -11.80 -13.15 -4.54
C THR A 210 -11.43 -13.27 -3.07
N ALA A 211 -11.85 -12.31 -2.24
CA ALA A 211 -11.55 -12.28 -0.82
C ALA A 211 -12.33 -13.31 0.01
N SER A 212 -13.37 -13.95 -0.57
CA SER A 212 -14.25 -14.91 0.10
C SER A 212 -14.00 -16.38 -0.30
N ILE A 213 -13.04 -16.63 -1.18
CA ILE A 213 -12.59 -17.97 -1.58
C ILE A 213 -11.47 -18.45 -0.68
#